data_1b9b298d171261266d439698d2069915
#
_entry.id   1b9b298d171261266d439698d2069915
#
_cell.length_a   1.000
_cell.length_b   1.000
_cell.length_c   1.000
_cell.angle_alpha   90.00
_cell.angle_beta   90.00
_cell.angle_gamma   90.00
#
_symmetry.space_group_name_H-M   'P 1'
#
loop_
_entity.id
_entity.type
_entity.pdbx_description
1 polymer ?
#
loop_
_entity_poly.entity_id
_entity_poly.type
_entity_poly.pdbx_seq_one_letter_code
_entity_poly.pdbx_strand_id
1 'polypeptide(L)'
;GITVTPEGEEFLGYARQVVEQYRLIESKYIEKENVRKKFSVSMQHYSFAVQAFVEMVRQFGMDKYEFAVHETKTYEVIEDVKNFKSEIGILYLNNFNSKVLTKLFTEFGLEFHRLLDCGIYAYMWKGNPLASRASVTMDDLQPYPCLAFEQGNNNSFYFAEEVLSTYEYKQLIRANDRATMLNLMKGLNGYTLCSGIICEELNGGDYC
;
A
#
# COMPACT_ATOMS: atom_id res chain seq x y z
N GLY A 1 -11.59 -28.28 3.66
CA GLY A 1 -10.78 -27.26 4.33
C GLY A 1 -11.47 -26.81 5.59
N ILE A 2 -10.74 -26.26 6.54
CA ILE A 2 -11.30 -25.64 7.74
C ILE A 2 -11.33 -24.14 7.47
N THR A 3 -12.51 -23.52 7.68
CA THR A 3 -12.69 -22.08 7.55
C THR A 3 -13.00 -21.50 8.94
N VAL A 4 -12.37 -20.40 9.28
CA VAL A 4 -12.65 -19.71 10.56
C VAL A 4 -14.00 -18.99 10.45
N THR A 5 -14.80 -19.01 11.50
CA THR A 5 -16.08 -18.26 11.54
C THR A 5 -15.82 -16.77 11.77
N PRO A 6 -16.78 -15.88 11.49
CA PRO A 6 -16.63 -14.44 11.78
C PRO A 6 -16.29 -14.16 13.25
N GLU A 7 -16.92 -14.85 14.17
CA GLU A 7 -16.63 -14.74 15.62
C GLU A 7 -15.24 -15.29 15.96
N GLY A 8 -14.78 -16.31 15.22
CA GLY A 8 -13.43 -16.84 15.31
C GLY A 8 -12.38 -15.86 14.85
N GLU A 9 -12.61 -15.12 13.77
CA GLU A 9 -11.72 -14.05 13.29
C GLU A 9 -11.66 -12.89 14.31
N GLU A 10 -12.78 -12.49 14.87
CA GLU A 10 -12.83 -11.48 15.92
C GLU A 10 -12.03 -11.93 17.15
N PHE A 11 -12.24 -13.17 17.62
CA PHE A 11 -11.48 -13.76 18.74
C PHE A 11 -9.98 -13.77 18.44
N LEU A 12 -9.57 -14.18 17.24
CA LEU A 12 -8.16 -14.20 16.83
C LEU A 12 -7.56 -12.79 16.81
N GLY A 13 -8.35 -11.75 16.49
CA GLY A 13 -7.93 -10.36 16.61
C GLY A 13 -7.55 -9.99 18.06
N TYR A 14 -8.42 -10.27 19.01
CA TYR A 14 -8.15 -10.04 20.44
C TYR A 14 -7.02 -10.92 20.98
N ALA A 15 -6.96 -12.18 20.57
CA ALA A 15 -5.89 -13.09 20.96
C ALA A 15 -4.51 -12.60 20.52
N ARG A 16 -4.39 -12.05 19.30
CA ARG A 16 -3.14 -11.44 18.83
C ARG A 16 -2.72 -10.26 19.70
N GLN A 17 -3.66 -9.38 20.10
CA GLN A 17 -3.38 -8.28 21.00
C GLN A 17 -2.79 -8.76 22.33
N VAL A 18 -3.40 -9.76 22.94
CA VAL A 18 -2.91 -10.34 24.21
C VAL A 18 -1.52 -10.94 24.05
N VAL A 19 -1.29 -11.67 22.97
CA VAL A 19 0.02 -12.28 22.66
C VAL A 19 1.09 -11.21 22.47
N GLU A 20 0.78 -10.12 21.76
CA GLU A 20 1.75 -9.03 21.57
C GLU A 20 2.05 -8.29 22.88
N GLN A 21 1.06 -8.04 23.73
CA GLN A 21 1.29 -7.48 25.07
C GLN A 21 2.14 -8.42 25.93
N TYR A 22 1.88 -9.73 25.89
CA TYR A 22 2.68 -10.71 26.58
C TYR A 22 4.15 -10.70 26.10
N ARG A 23 4.37 -10.68 24.79
CA ARG A 23 5.71 -10.61 24.18
C ARG A 23 6.47 -9.34 24.60
N LEU A 24 5.78 -8.19 24.68
CA LEU A 24 6.39 -6.95 25.17
C LEU A 24 6.87 -7.09 26.63
N ILE A 25 6.09 -7.75 27.48
CA ILE A 25 6.47 -8.03 28.87
C ILE A 25 7.67 -8.99 28.91
N GLU A 26 7.59 -10.08 28.15
CA GLU A 26 8.64 -11.09 28.07
C GLU A 26 9.96 -10.49 27.57
N SER A 27 9.93 -9.71 26.47
CA SER A 27 11.10 -9.03 25.93
C SER A 27 11.71 -8.02 26.90
N LYS A 28 10.87 -7.31 27.65
CA LYS A 28 11.31 -6.27 28.58
C LYS A 28 11.92 -6.83 29.89
N TYR A 29 11.43 -7.97 30.36
CA TYR A 29 11.73 -8.43 31.71
C TYR A 29 12.40 -9.81 31.78
N ILE A 30 12.25 -10.67 30.78
CA ILE A 30 12.72 -12.06 30.83
C ILE A 30 13.92 -12.31 29.90
N GLU A 31 13.93 -11.76 28.68
CA GLU A 31 14.96 -12.03 27.69
C GLU A 31 15.76 -10.78 27.29
N LYS A 32 16.88 -10.56 27.94
CA LYS A 32 17.78 -9.43 27.59
C LYS A 32 18.70 -9.68 26.40
N GLU A 33 18.94 -10.91 25.97
CA GLU A 33 20.06 -11.22 25.04
C GLU A 33 19.73 -11.93 23.72
N ASN A 34 18.49 -12.37 23.45
CA ASN A 34 18.22 -13.16 22.24
C ASN A 34 16.85 -12.94 21.57
N VAL A 35 16.19 -11.82 21.83
CA VAL A 35 14.87 -11.55 21.22
C VAL A 35 15.07 -11.17 19.76
N ARG A 36 14.48 -11.95 18.86
CA ARG A 36 14.31 -11.58 17.46
C ARG A 36 13.41 -10.35 17.37
N LYS A 37 13.95 -9.22 16.88
CA LYS A 37 13.16 -8.02 16.65
C LYS A 37 12.11 -8.32 15.58
N LYS A 38 10.85 -8.02 15.85
CA LYS A 38 9.75 -8.17 14.90
C LYS A 38 9.22 -6.81 14.53
N PHE A 39 8.86 -6.64 13.28
CA PHE A 39 8.23 -5.44 12.76
C PHE A 39 7.52 -5.75 11.45
N SER A 40 6.30 -5.31 11.30
CA SER A 40 5.50 -5.53 10.09
C SER A 40 4.88 -4.22 9.61
N VAL A 41 4.88 -4.03 8.31
CA VAL A 41 4.27 -2.88 7.63
C VAL A 41 3.30 -3.39 6.59
N SER A 42 2.07 -2.89 6.60
CA SER A 42 1.13 -3.05 5.49
C SER A 42 0.99 -1.74 4.72
N MET A 43 0.99 -1.80 3.41
CA MET A 43 0.98 -0.61 2.56
C MET A 43 0.22 -0.84 1.26
N GLN A 44 -0.30 0.23 0.69
CA GLN A 44 -0.70 0.25 -0.71
C GLN A 44 0.55 0.09 -1.60
N HIS A 45 0.38 -0.01 -2.92
CA HIS A 45 1.48 -0.32 -3.84
C HIS A 45 2.45 0.86 -4.05
N TYR A 46 3.22 1.21 -3.01
CA TYR A 46 4.15 2.34 -3.01
C TYR A 46 5.61 1.93 -3.01
N SER A 47 6.32 2.12 -4.12
CA SER A 47 7.76 1.82 -4.21
C SER A 47 8.62 2.64 -3.23
N PHE A 48 8.24 3.89 -2.95
CA PHE A 48 8.96 4.71 -1.97
C PHE A 48 8.89 4.13 -0.54
N ALA A 49 7.75 3.52 -0.19
CA ALA A 49 7.59 2.90 1.13
C ALA A 49 8.41 1.61 1.24
N VAL A 50 8.48 0.83 0.15
CA VAL A 50 9.38 -0.33 0.06
C VAL A 50 10.83 0.10 0.18
N GLN A 51 11.24 1.19 -0.48
CA GLN A 51 12.60 1.72 -0.36
C GLN A 51 12.91 2.15 1.07
N ALA A 52 12.00 2.85 1.74
CA ALA A 52 12.16 3.23 3.15
C ALA A 52 12.31 1.99 4.05
N PHE A 53 11.55 0.93 3.79
CA PHE A 53 11.68 -0.33 4.50
C PHE A 53 13.04 -0.99 4.27
N VAL A 54 13.56 -0.99 3.04
CA VAL A 54 14.91 -1.48 2.72
C VAL A 54 15.97 -0.71 3.49
N GLU A 55 15.89 0.63 3.52
CA GLU A 55 16.85 1.46 4.27
C GLU A 55 16.79 1.19 5.77
N MET A 56 15.58 1.02 6.32
CA MET A 56 15.40 0.63 7.72
C MET A 56 16.08 -0.73 8.00
N VAL A 57 15.84 -1.74 7.18
CA VAL A 57 16.44 -3.07 7.37
C VAL A 57 17.97 -3.02 7.31
N ARG A 58 18.54 -2.23 6.41
CA ARG A 58 19.99 -2.05 6.31
C ARG A 58 20.64 -1.53 7.62
N GLN A 59 19.91 -0.73 8.39
CA GLN A 59 20.39 -0.20 9.67
C GLN A 59 20.50 -1.26 10.77
N PHE A 60 19.78 -2.36 10.67
CA PHE A 60 19.84 -3.45 11.66
C PHE A 60 21.06 -4.35 11.50
N GLY A 61 21.72 -4.32 10.36
CA GLY A 61 22.97 -5.04 10.11
C GLY A 61 22.83 -6.55 10.33
N MET A 62 23.63 -7.09 11.28
CA MET A 62 23.67 -8.52 11.62
C MET A 62 22.75 -8.92 12.79
N ASP A 63 21.97 -8.00 13.33
CA ASP A 63 21.02 -8.29 14.40
C ASP A 63 19.96 -9.31 13.95
N LYS A 64 19.51 -10.13 14.89
CA LYS A 64 18.44 -11.07 14.63
C LYS A 64 17.11 -10.31 14.50
N TYR A 65 16.44 -10.43 13.35
CA TYR A 65 15.13 -9.84 13.11
C TYR A 65 14.22 -10.79 12.31
N GLU A 66 12.93 -10.50 12.37
CA GLU A 66 11.88 -11.06 11.54
C GLU A 66 10.95 -9.92 11.15
N PHE A 67 11.17 -9.35 9.98
CA PHE A 67 10.40 -8.23 9.48
C PHE A 67 9.51 -8.68 8.33
N ALA A 68 8.33 -8.08 8.22
CA ALA A 68 7.39 -8.34 7.14
C ALA A 68 6.93 -7.04 6.48
N VAL A 69 6.76 -7.08 5.18
CA VAL A 69 6.15 -6.01 4.40
C VAL A 69 5.05 -6.61 3.54
N HIS A 70 3.86 -6.04 3.61
CA HIS A 70 2.69 -6.48 2.88
C HIS A 70 2.22 -5.36 1.95
N GLU A 71 2.40 -5.52 0.64
CA GLU A 71 1.71 -4.69 -0.34
C GLU A 71 0.31 -5.28 -0.55
N THR A 72 -0.71 -4.50 -0.23
CA THR A 72 -2.09 -5.00 -0.27
C THR A 72 -3.10 -3.87 -0.46
N LYS A 73 -4.37 -4.21 -0.53
CA LYS A 73 -5.50 -3.32 -0.78
C LYS A 73 -5.74 -2.36 0.39
N THR A 74 -6.28 -1.21 0.12
CA THR A 74 -6.51 -0.15 1.11
C THR A 74 -7.23 -0.64 2.37
N TYR A 75 -8.32 -1.39 2.20
CA TYR A 75 -9.07 -1.89 3.35
C TYR A 75 -8.27 -2.94 4.13
N GLU A 76 -7.54 -3.80 3.44
CA GLU A 76 -6.69 -4.81 4.07
C GLU A 76 -5.52 -4.15 4.85
N VAL A 77 -4.94 -3.04 4.37
CA VAL A 77 -3.95 -2.25 5.13
C VAL A 77 -4.53 -1.81 6.47
N ILE A 78 -5.77 -1.31 6.46
CA ILE A 78 -6.46 -0.85 7.68
C ILE A 78 -6.74 -2.03 8.62
N GLU A 79 -7.23 -3.14 8.09
CA GLU A 79 -7.49 -4.36 8.88
C GLU A 79 -6.22 -4.97 9.46
N ASP A 80 -5.13 -4.98 8.71
CA ASP A 80 -3.85 -5.51 9.18
C ASP A 80 -3.35 -4.75 10.41
N VAL A 81 -3.49 -3.42 10.44
CA VAL A 81 -3.12 -2.61 11.61
C VAL A 81 -4.13 -2.80 12.75
N LYS A 82 -5.42 -2.77 12.46
CA LYS A 82 -6.48 -3.04 13.44
C LYS A 82 -6.28 -4.36 14.17
N ASN A 83 -5.90 -5.39 13.43
CA ASN A 83 -5.75 -6.76 13.94
C ASN A 83 -4.31 -7.07 14.40
N PHE A 84 -3.44 -6.06 14.52
CA PHE A 84 -2.03 -6.22 14.95
C PHE A 84 -1.22 -7.23 14.10
N LYS A 85 -1.60 -7.40 12.85
CA LYS A 85 -0.80 -8.12 11.86
C LYS A 85 0.37 -7.26 11.37
N SER A 86 0.16 -5.93 11.36
CA SER A 86 1.19 -4.93 11.10
C SER A 86 1.15 -3.82 12.14
N GLU A 87 2.32 -3.32 12.55
CA GLU A 87 2.45 -2.23 13.50
C GLU A 87 2.07 -0.90 12.90
N ILE A 88 2.30 -0.74 11.60
CA ILE A 88 1.92 0.46 10.85
C ILE A 88 1.29 0.12 9.51
N GLY A 89 0.41 1.02 9.05
CA GLY A 89 -0.16 1.02 7.71
C GLY A 89 0.23 2.27 6.93
N ILE A 90 0.59 2.14 5.66
CA ILE A 90 0.87 3.27 4.78
C ILE A 90 -0.18 3.31 3.69
N LEU A 91 -0.96 4.38 3.68
CA LEU A 91 -2.03 4.59 2.72
C LEU A 91 -2.21 6.08 2.39
N TYR A 92 -3.01 6.36 1.40
CA TYR A 92 -3.21 7.68 0.87
C TYR A 92 -4.60 8.25 1.20
N LEU A 93 -4.63 9.52 1.59
CA LEU A 93 -5.85 10.29 1.78
C LEU A 93 -5.92 11.47 0.81
N ASN A 94 -7.12 11.76 0.34
CA ASN A 94 -7.43 12.96 -0.41
C ASN A 94 -8.78 13.56 0.07
N ASN A 95 -9.19 14.66 -0.51
CA ASN A 95 -10.45 15.32 -0.14
C ASN A 95 -11.70 14.46 -0.38
N PHE A 96 -11.62 13.49 -1.30
CA PHE A 96 -12.74 12.61 -1.63
C PHE A 96 -12.89 11.47 -0.60
N ASN A 97 -11.78 10.78 -0.26
CA ASN A 97 -11.81 9.58 0.58
C ASN A 97 -11.59 9.86 2.08
N SER A 98 -11.00 11.01 2.43
CA SER A 98 -10.58 11.33 3.81
C SER A 98 -11.70 11.18 4.83
N LYS A 99 -12.91 11.68 4.53
CA LYS A 99 -14.04 11.61 5.46
C LYS A 99 -14.43 10.17 5.79
N VAL A 100 -14.43 9.28 4.80
CA VAL A 100 -14.80 7.87 4.96
C VAL A 100 -13.71 7.12 5.70
N LEU A 101 -12.46 7.28 5.28
CA LEU A 101 -11.34 6.58 5.89
C LEU A 101 -11.06 7.06 7.32
N THR A 102 -11.15 8.37 7.59
CA THR A 102 -10.99 8.88 8.97
C THR A 102 -12.08 8.35 9.92
N LYS A 103 -13.32 8.22 9.43
CA LYS A 103 -14.38 7.60 10.24
C LYS A 103 -14.01 6.14 10.58
N LEU A 104 -13.53 5.40 9.60
CA LEU A 104 -13.10 4.01 9.78
C LEU A 104 -11.92 3.90 10.75
N PHE A 105 -10.93 4.81 10.66
CA PHE A 105 -9.82 4.85 11.63
C PHE A 105 -10.33 5.08 13.05
N THR A 106 -11.23 6.04 13.24
CA THR A 106 -11.82 6.31 14.56
C THR A 106 -12.57 5.10 15.10
N GLU A 107 -13.36 4.43 14.26
CA GLU A 107 -14.13 3.24 14.62
C GLU A 107 -13.23 2.07 15.04
N PHE A 108 -12.06 1.96 14.40
CA PHE A 108 -11.10 0.90 14.69
C PHE A 108 -10.03 1.31 15.73
N GLY A 109 -10.12 2.50 16.29
CA GLY A 109 -9.15 2.99 17.28
C GLY A 109 -7.77 3.26 16.70
N LEU A 110 -7.68 3.57 15.40
CA LEU A 110 -6.45 3.86 14.69
C LEU A 110 -6.20 5.37 14.62
N GLU A 111 -4.94 5.76 14.67
CA GLU A 111 -4.49 7.13 14.54
C GLU A 111 -3.79 7.34 13.19
N PHE A 112 -4.16 8.41 12.46
CA PHE A 112 -3.52 8.75 11.18
C PHE A 112 -2.53 9.89 11.36
N HIS A 113 -1.27 9.63 10.98
CA HIS A 113 -0.20 10.61 10.96
C HIS A 113 0.17 10.96 9.53
N ARG A 114 0.10 12.26 9.19
CA ARG A 114 0.48 12.75 7.86
C ARG A 114 1.99 12.59 7.66
N LEU A 115 2.37 11.89 6.61
CA LEU A 115 3.77 11.63 6.26
C LEU A 115 4.28 12.68 5.26
N LEU A 116 3.57 12.88 4.16
CA LEU A 116 3.94 13.83 3.10
C LEU A 116 2.72 14.21 2.26
N ASP A 117 2.86 15.26 1.44
CA ASP A 117 1.88 15.65 0.42
C ASP A 117 2.43 15.38 -0.96
N CYS A 118 1.56 14.92 -1.85
CA CYS A 118 1.91 14.57 -3.21
C CYS A 118 1.02 15.29 -4.23
N GLY A 119 1.56 15.54 -5.42
CA GLY A 119 0.78 15.90 -6.59
C GLY A 119 0.14 14.69 -7.28
N ILE A 120 -0.43 14.95 -8.45
CA ILE A 120 -0.98 13.91 -9.33
C ILE A 120 -0.08 13.83 -10.56
N TYR A 121 0.41 12.64 -10.86
CA TYR A 121 1.30 12.39 -11.97
C TYR A 121 0.81 11.18 -12.76
N ALA A 122 0.99 11.22 -14.08
CA ALA A 122 0.80 10.06 -14.93
C ALA A 122 2.11 9.27 -14.98
N TYR A 123 2.07 8.02 -14.55
CA TYR A 123 3.19 7.09 -14.60
C TYR A 123 3.01 6.13 -15.76
N MET A 124 4.00 6.01 -16.60
CA MET A 124 3.92 5.23 -17.82
C MET A 124 5.28 4.68 -18.26
N TRP A 125 5.28 3.77 -19.20
CA TRP A 125 6.49 3.30 -19.86
C TRP A 125 7.12 4.42 -20.73
N LYS A 126 8.45 4.57 -20.68
CA LYS A 126 9.21 5.59 -21.45
C LYS A 126 9.02 5.52 -22.96
N GLY A 127 8.59 4.39 -23.52
CA GLY A 127 8.22 4.28 -24.93
C GLY A 127 6.78 4.70 -25.25
N ASN A 128 5.97 5.11 -24.27
CA ASN A 128 4.66 5.70 -24.52
C ASN A 128 4.84 7.05 -25.28
N PRO A 129 4.02 7.33 -26.30
CA PRO A 129 4.12 8.59 -27.05
C PRO A 129 4.02 9.87 -26.22
N LEU A 130 3.44 9.80 -25.02
CA LEU A 130 3.31 10.94 -24.10
C LEU A 130 4.49 11.09 -23.13
N ALA A 131 5.35 10.09 -23.01
CA ALA A 131 6.41 10.04 -21.99
C ALA A 131 7.45 11.18 -22.10
N SER A 132 7.61 11.77 -23.29
CA SER A 132 8.51 12.92 -23.50
C SER A 132 7.90 14.28 -23.18
N ARG A 133 6.61 14.35 -22.85
CA ARG A 133 5.92 15.60 -22.53
C ARG A 133 6.17 16.02 -21.08
N ALA A 134 6.39 17.31 -20.86
CA ALA A 134 6.53 17.86 -19.52
C ALA A 134 5.22 17.82 -18.68
N SER A 135 4.08 17.80 -19.37
CA SER A 135 2.75 17.66 -18.75
C SER A 135 1.78 17.02 -19.73
N VAL A 136 0.80 16.32 -19.19
CA VAL A 136 -0.29 15.67 -19.92
C VAL A 136 -1.62 16.03 -19.31
N THR A 137 -2.66 16.11 -20.13
CA THR A 137 -4.04 16.31 -19.71
C THR A 137 -4.79 14.98 -19.71
N MET A 138 -5.97 14.94 -19.05
CA MET A 138 -6.83 13.75 -19.13
C MET A 138 -7.29 13.45 -20.55
N ASP A 139 -7.43 14.47 -21.40
CA ASP A 139 -7.77 14.26 -22.82
C ASP A 139 -6.62 13.62 -23.63
N ASP A 140 -5.37 13.99 -23.34
CA ASP A 140 -4.20 13.34 -23.94
C ASP A 140 -4.12 11.85 -23.55
N LEU A 141 -4.56 11.50 -22.35
CA LEU A 141 -4.53 10.14 -21.80
C LEU A 141 -5.65 9.24 -22.31
N GLN A 142 -6.76 9.80 -22.83
CA GLN A 142 -7.93 9.03 -23.28
C GLN A 142 -7.66 7.92 -24.32
N PRO A 143 -6.68 8.04 -25.25
CA PRO A 143 -6.37 6.97 -26.19
C PRO A 143 -5.72 5.72 -25.54
N TYR A 144 -5.24 5.83 -24.32
CA TYR A 144 -4.48 4.81 -23.62
C TYR A 144 -5.26 4.22 -22.46
N PRO A 145 -5.12 2.91 -22.15
CA PRO A 145 -5.80 2.31 -21.03
C PRO A 145 -5.23 2.85 -19.69
N CYS A 146 -6.13 3.29 -18.83
CA CYS A 146 -5.82 3.55 -17.43
C CYS A 146 -5.67 2.21 -16.70
N LEU A 147 -4.62 2.09 -15.92
CA LEU A 147 -4.34 0.92 -15.11
C LEU A 147 -4.53 1.28 -13.64
N ALA A 148 -5.28 0.48 -12.91
CA ALA A 148 -5.59 0.69 -11.50
C ALA A 148 -5.42 -0.60 -10.70
N PHE A 149 -5.18 -0.48 -9.40
CA PHE A 149 -5.13 -1.64 -8.52
C PHE A 149 -6.53 -2.10 -8.11
N GLU A 150 -6.75 -3.40 -8.15
CA GLU A 150 -8.01 -4.01 -7.73
C GLU A 150 -8.18 -3.94 -6.21
N GLN A 151 -9.36 -3.54 -5.74
CA GLN A 151 -9.68 -3.44 -4.32
C GLN A 151 -10.52 -4.63 -3.77
N GLY A 152 -10.68 -5.69 -4.57
CA GLY A 152 -11.39 -6.91 -4.17
C GLY A 152 -12.84 -6.65 -3.76
N ASN A 153 -13.27 -7.21 -2.63
CA ASN A 153 -14.63 -7.08 -2.12
C ASN A 153 -14.97 -5.64 -1.67
N ASN A 154 -13.98 -4.84 -1.32
CA ASN A 154 -14.13 -3.44 -0.93
C ASN A 154 -13.92 -2.49 -2.12
N ASN A 155 -14.53 -2.80 -3.26
CA ASN A 155 -14.35 -2.09 -4.53
C ASN A 155 -15.13 -0.76 -4.61
N SER A 156 -15.18 -0.01 -3.52
CA SER A 156 -15.68 1.37 -3.50
C SER A 156 -14.59 2.34 -3.93
N PHE A 157 -14.96 3.40 -4.65
CA PHE A 157 -14.02 4.47 -5.03
C PHE A 157 -13.28 5.11 -3.84
N TYR A 158 -13.83 5.02 -2.63
CA TYR A 158 -13.14 5.50 -1.42
C TYR A 158 -11.91 4.70 -1.04
N PHE A 159 -11.81 3.45 -1.48
CA PHE A 159 -10.66 2.57 -1.24
C PHE A 159 -9.69 2.50 -2.42
N ALA A 160 -9.96 3.18 -3.52
CA ALA A 160 -9.03 3.23 -4.65
C ALA A 160 -7.67 3.81 -4.24
N GLU A 161 -6.61 3.24 -4.77
CA GLU A 161 -5.23 3.71 -4.51
C GLU A 161 -4.84 4.88 -5.41
N GLU A 162 -5.51 5.00 -6.56
CA GLU A 162 -5.26 6.04 -7.52
C GLU A 162 -6.14 7.25 -7.26
N VAL A 163 -5.58 8.42 -7.53
CA VAL A 163 -6.33 9.67 -7.58
C VAL A 163 -7.28 9.67 -8.79
N LEU A 164 -8.31 10.52 -8.73
CA LEU A 164 -9.33 10.61 -9.76
C LEU A 164 -10.07 9.28 -10.01
N SER A 165 -10.22 8.45 -8.99
CA SER A 165 -10.89 7.14 -9.06
C SER A 165 -12.36 7.22 -9.55
N THR A 166 -13.00 8.37 -9.43
CA THR A 166 -14.38 8.64 -9.88
C THR A 166 -14.46 9.13 -11.33
N TYR A 167 -13.31 9.35 -11.99
CA TYR A 167 -13.30 9.75 -13.39
C TYR A 167 -13.79 8.61 -14.28
N GLU A 168 -14.55 8.94 -15.32
CA GLU A 168 -15.07 7.96 -16.28
C GLU A 168 -14.03 7.66 -17.36
N TYR A 169 -13.22 6.64 -17.12
CA TYR A 169 -12.18 6.19 -18.06
C TYR A 169 -12.81 5.40 -19.22
N LYS A 170 -12.45 5.73 -20.45
CA LYS A 170 -12.89 4.95 -21.64
C LYS A 170 -12.34 3.53 -21.62
N GLN A 171 -11.12 3.35 -21.12
CA GLN A 171 -10.43 2.06 -21.02
C GLN A 171 -9.83 1.96 -19.63
N LEU A 172 -10.28 1.00 -18.84
CA LEU A 172 -9.80 0.76 -17.49
C LEU A 172 -9.47 -0.73 -17.32
N ILE A 173 -8.25 -1.02 -16.89
CA ILE A 173 -7.80 -2.37 -16.57
C ILE A 173 -7.37 -2.39 -15.11
N ARG A 174 -7.84 -3.39 -14.37
CA ARG A 174 -7.43 -3.61 -12.98
C ARG A 174 -6.44 -4.75 -12.89
N ALA A 175 -5.38 -4.55 -12.11
CA ALA A 175 -4.39 -5.54 -11.77
C ALA A 175 -4.27 -5.65 -10.24
N ASN A 176 -3.77 -6.76 -9.74
CA ASN A 176 -3.65 -7.02 -8.31
C ASN A 176 -2.19 -7.08 -7.84
N ASP A 177 -1.25 -6.85 -8.73
CA ASP A 177 0.18 -6.81 -8.42
C ASP A 177 0.95 -5.84 -9.32
N ARG A 178 2.08 -5.36 -8.81
CA ARG A 178 2.93 -4.38 -9.48
C ARG A 178 3.58 -4.91 -10.76
N ALA A 179 4.01 -6.16 -10.78
CA ALA A 179 4.69 -6.73 -11.95
C ALA A 179 3.75 -6.81 -13.15
N THR A 180 2.51 -7.28 -12.92
CA THR A 180 1.44 -7.28 -13.93
C THR A 180 1.13 -5.85 -14.39
N MET A 181 1.03 -4.88 -13.48
CA MET A 181 0.81 -3.47 -13.80
C MET A 181 1.88 -2.93 -14.76
N LEU A 182 3.16 -3.15 -14.45
CA LEU A 182 4.27 -2.69 -15.28
C LEU A 182 4.29 -3.38 -16.66
N ASN A 183 3.99 -4.66 -16.74
CA ASN A 183 3.87 -5.39 -18.00
C ASN A 183 2.73 -4.85 -18.87
N LEU A 184 1.58 -4.52 -18.30
CA LEU A 184 0.46 -3.90 -19.00
C LEU A 184 0.80 -2.49 -19.49
N MET A 185 1.51 -1.68 -18.70
CA MET A 185 2.02 -0.37 -19.13
C MET A 185 2.85 -0.50 -20.40
N LYS A 186 3.79 -1.43 -20.43
CA LYS A 186 4.67 -1.65 -21.59
C LYS A 186 3.93 -2.27 -22.77
N GLY A 187 3.11 -3.28 -22.54
CA GLY A 187 2.44 -4.05 -23.58
C GLY A 187 1.29 -3.30 -24.27
N LEU A 188 0.63 -2.37 -23.56
CA LEU A 188 -0.57 -1.67 -24.03
C LEU A 188 -0.37 -0.15 -24.14
N ASN A 189 0.81 0.37 -23.88
CA ASN A 189 1.04 1.82 -23.69
C ASN A 189 0.13 2.40 -22.59
N GLY A 190 -0.21 1.60 -21.58
CA GLY A 190 -1.06 2.03 -20.47
C GLY A 190 -0.36 3.03 -19.54
N TYR A 191 -1.15 3.65 -18.69
CA TYR A 191 -0.67 4.56 -17.65
C TYR A 191 -1.42 4.32 -16.34
N THR A 192 -0.83 4.74 -15.22
CA THR A 192 -1.55 4.88 -13.96
C THR A 192 -1.37 6.28 -13.40
N LEU A 193 -2.30 6.73 -12.56
CA LEU A 193 -2.18 7.99 -11.82
C LEU A 193 -1.58 7.71 -10.45
N CYS A 194 -0.50 8.39 -10.12
CA CYS A 194 0.27 8.13 -8.90
C CYS A 194 0.70 9.42 -8.18
N SER A 195 1.35 9.25 -7.05
CA SER A 195 1.90 10.34 -6.23
C SER A 195 3.12 11.06 -6.83
N GLY A 196 3.71 10.50 -7.89
CA GLY A 196 4.97 10.97 -8.46
C GLY A 196 6.21 10.60 -7.64
N ILE A 197 6.06 9.97 -6.48
CA ILE A 197 7.17 9.50 -5.67
C ILE A 197 7.43 8.03 -6.02
N ILE A 198 8.28 7.84 -7.02
CA ILE A 198 8.61 6.53 -7.57
C ILE A 198 10.08 6.23 -7.31
N CYS A 199 10.37 5.04 -6.82
CA CYS A 199 11.73 4.54 -6.71
C CYS A 199 12.15 3.87 -8.03
N GLU A 200 12.95 4.56 -8.84
CA GLU A 200 13.45 4.02 -10.12
C GLU A 200 14.31 2.78 -9.92
N GLU A 201 15.08 2.71 -8.84
CA GLU A 201 15.92 1.55 -8.53
C GLU A 201 15.10 0.26 -8.36
N LEU A 202 13.88 0.36 -7.81
CA LEU A 202 12.99 -0.79 -7.57
C LEU A 202 12.08 -1.10 -8.75
N ASN A 203 11.63 -0.08 -9.48
CA ASN A 203 10.70 -0.26 -10.61
C ASN A 203 11.40 -0.44 -11.95
N GLY A 204 12.72 -0.19 -11.99
CA GLY A 204 13.51 -0.18 -13.23
C GLY A 204 13.42 1.14 -13.99
N GLY A 205 14.48 1.45 -14.76
CA GLY A 205 14.63 2.71 -15.50
C GLY A 205 13.78 2.83 -16.77
N ASP A 206 12.89 1.86 -17.07
CA ASP A 206 12.06 1.85 -18.28
C ASP A 206 10.76 2.68 -18.16
N TYR A 207 10.46 3.22 -16.97
CA TYR A 207 9.22 3.94 -16.68
C TYR A 207 9.49 5.37 -16.22
N CYS A 208 8.52 6.27 -16.39
CA CYS A 208 8.57 7.68 -15.99
C CYS A 208 7.20 8.22 -15.57
#